data_c4c7d2abbb086215b4f806e965265185
#
_entry.id   c4c7d2abbb086215b4f806e965265185
#
_cell.length_a   1.000
_cell.length_b   1.000
_cell.length_c   1.000
_cell.angle_alpha   90.00
_cell.angle_beta   90.00
_cell.angle_gamma   90.00
#
_symmetry.space_group_name_H-M   'P 1'
#
loop_
_entity.id
_entity.type
_entity.pdbx_description
1 polymer ?
#
loop_
_entity_poly.entity_id
_entity_poly.type
_entity_poly.pdbx_seq_one_letter_code
_entity_poly.pdbx_strand_id
1 'polypeptide(L)'
;MKQLIVTGLTKTFGQGDNIVHALLDVNLSVEKGEFLAIMGASGSGKTTLLNCISTIDKPTSGEIRFEDFDIIHAKENELADYRAKNISYIFQAYNLVETLTVYENIVLPLQIQGKNIKKHQDKIEEILDKLAIQNLKDKFPNQLSGGQRQRVATARALIDDSKLIIADEPTGALDSANSEKLMVLLQEINKSFGITILLVTHDPAAAKYSSRMVLLSDGKIMDDLERNSLSNEQYLQEIYSRTR
;
A
#
# COMPACT_ATOMS: atom_id res chain seq x y z
N MET A 1 -11.55 3.11 15.07
CA MET A 1 -10.50 2.50 15.96
C MET A 1 -9.18 2.57 15.23
N LYS A 2 -8.16 3.20 15.83
CA LYS A 2 -6.85 3.36 15.22
C LYS A 2 -6.18 2.02 15.02
N GLN A 3 -5.77 1.71 13.80
CA GLN A 3 -5.08 0.48 13.44
C GLN A 3 -3.57 0.68 13.37
N LEU A 4 -3.12 1.83 12.83
CA LEU A 4 -1.72 2.21 12.78
C LEU A 4 -1.54 3.55 13.51
N ILE A 5 -0.54 3.63 14.36
CA ILE A 5 -0.15 4.86 15.06
C ILE A 5 1.35 5.03 14.90
N VAL A 6 1.74 6.18 14.39
CA VAL A 6 3.13 6.64 14.25
C VAL A 6 3.28 7.89 15.08
N THR A 7 4.27 7.92 15.97
CA THR A 7 4.49 9.05 16.90
C THR A 7 5.95 9.48 16.88
N GLY A 8 6.19 10.74 16.57
CA GLY A 8 7.52 11.35 16.60
C GLY A 8 8.56 10.67 15.70
N LEU A 9 8.10 10.05 14.60
CA LEU A 9 8.95 9.20 13.76
C LEU A 9 10.01 10.03 13.05
N THR A 10 11.27 9.68 13.29
CA THR A 10 12.42 10.30 12.65
C THR A 10 13.30 9.25 11.98
N LYS A 11 13.73 9.51 10.76
CA LYS A 11 14.68 8.67 10.02
C LYS A 11 15.78 9.51 9.42
N THR A 12 17.00 9.18 9.74
CA THR A 12 18.21 9.79 9.16
C THR A 12 19.07 8.74 8.49
N PHE A 13 19.68 9.11 7.36
CA PHE A 13 20.67 8.32 6.66
C PHE A 13 22.00 9.06 6.63
N GLY A 14 23.10 8.33 6.47
CA GLY A 14 24.45 8.88 6.43
C GLY A 14 25.09 9.06 7.80
N GLN A 15 26.32 9.60 7.81
CA GLN A 15 27.12 9.89 9.01
C GLN A 15 27.95 11.16 8.81
N GLY A 16 28.28 11.85 9.89
CA GLY A 16 29.08 13.08 9.86
C GLY A 16 28.39 14.19 9.05
N ASP A 17 29.11 14.81 8.14
CA ASP A 17 28.62 15.95 7.34
C ASP A 17 27.62 15.55 6.22
N ASN A 18 27.42 14.26 5.98
CA ASN A 18 26.51 13.73 4.95
C ASN A 18 25.21 13.18 5.53
N ILE A 19 24.69 13.80 6.57
CA ILE A 19 23.40 13.40 7.18
C ILE A 19 22.24 13.89 6.30
N VAL A 20 21.33 12.95 5.94
CA VAL A 20 20.08 13.26 5.26
C VAL A 20 18.92 12.91 6.21
N HIS A 21 18.11 13.90 6.54
CA HIS A 21 16.90 13.71 7.32
C HIS A 21 15.75 13.36 6.39
N ALA A 22 15.45 12.06 6.27
CA ALA A 22 14.38 11.59 5.39
C ALA A 22 12.98 11.71 6.02
N LEU A 23 12.91 11.61 7.37
CA LEU A 23 11.70 11.84 8.16
C LEU A 23 12.07 12.65 9.40
N LEU A 24 11.22 13.61 9.77
CA LEU A 24 11.42 14.54 10.88
C LEU A 24 10.12 14.68 11.69
N ASP A 25 10.06 14.04 12.85
CA ASP A 25 8.95 14.13 13.81
C ASP A 25 7.57 13.84 13.16
N VAL A 26 7.48 12.78 12.37
CA VAL A 26 6.24 12.41 11.69
C VAL A 26 5.25 11.80 12.68
N ASN A 27 4.06 12.39 12.74
CA ASN A 27 2.94 11.92 13.54
C ASN A 27 1.77 11.57 12.60
N LEU A 28 1.33 10.29 12.60
CA LEU A 28 0.28 9.80 11.73
C LEU A 28 -0.55 8.75 12.46
N SER A 29 -1.86 8.82 12.31
CA SER A 29 -2.75 7.74 12.74
C SER A 29 -3.64 7.32 11.59
N VAL A 30 -3.89 6.01 11.45
CA VAL A 30 -4.75 5.44 10.42
C VAL A 30 -5.82 4.58 11.07
N GLU A 31 -7.07 4.80 10.71
CA GLU A 31 -8.19 4.02 11.20
C GLU A 31 -8.29 2.67 10.49
N LYS A 32 -8.87 1.68 11.15
CA LYS A 32 -9.15 0.39 10.53
C LYS A 32 -10.14 0.56 9.38
N GLY A 33 -9.78 0.02 8.20
CA GLY A 33 -10.59 0.14 6.99
C GLY A 33 -10.48 1.51 6.30
N GLU A 34 -9.57 2.38 6.75
CA GLU A 34 -9.31 3.67 6.10
C GLU A 34 -8.57 3.47 4.77
N PHE A 35 -8.94 4.27 3.78
CA PHE A 35 -8.15 4.41 2.55
C PHE A 35 -7.42 5.75 2.61
N LEU A 36 -6.18 5.75 3.05
CA LEU A 36 -5.33 6.93 3.20
C LEU A 36 -4.38 7.08 2.01
N ALA A 37 -4.37 8.27 1.40
CA ALA A 37 -3.33 8.67 0.44
C ALA A 37 -2.22 9.47 1.15
N ILE A 38 -0.96 9.09 0.93
CA ILE A 38 0.24 9.81 1.35
C ILE A 38 0.83 10.44 0.09
N MET A 39 0.66 11.75 -0.04
CA MET A 39 1.13 12.52 -1.19
C MET A 39 2.41 13.29 -0.88
N GLY A 40 3.11 13.69 -1.93
CA GLY A 40 4.31 14.53 -1.84
C GLY A 40 5.21 14.37 -3.06
N ALA A 41 6.14 15.31 -3.24
CA ALA A 41 7.13 15.27 -4.32
C ALA A 41 8.09 14.07 -4.20
N SER A 42 8.84 13.78 -5.26
CA SER A 42 9.94 12.81 -5.18
C SER A 42 10.95 13.27 -4.11
N GLY A 43 11.42 12.34 -3.29
CA GLY A 43 12.35 12.63 -2.20
C GLY A 43 11.71 13.19 -0.91
N SER A 44 10.40 13.39 -0.83
CA SER A 44 9.74 13.92 0.37
C SER A 44 9.72 12.99 1.59
N GLY A 45 10.15 11.72 1.43
CA GLY A 45 10.20 10.73 2.52
C GLY A 45 9.10 9.65 2.49
N LYS A 46 8.21 9.64 1.47
CA LYS A 46 7.07 8.68 1.39
C LYS A 46 7.49 7.22 1.47
N THR A 47 8.41 6.80 0.61
CA THR A 47 8.93 5.42 0.59
C THR A 47 9.65 5.09 1.90
N THR A 48 10.36 6.06 2.50
CA THR A 48 11.00 5.88 3.81
C THR A 48 9.97 5.63 4.90
N LEU A 49 8.86 6.39 4.91
CA LEU A 49 7.76 6.19 5.85
C LEU A 49 7.13 4.81 5.69
N LEU A 50 6.86 4.39 4.45
CA LEU A 50 6.34 3.04 4.18
C LEU A 50 7.31 1.95 4.62
N ASN A 51 8.60 2.11 4.37
CA ASN A 51 9.62 1.15 4.77
C ASN A 51 9.71 1.00 6.30
N CYS A 52 9.54 2.09 7.04
CA CYS A 52 9.48 2.04 8.50
C CYS A 52 8.21 1.34 8.99
N ILE A 53 7.04 1.66 8.42
CA ILE A 53 5.74 1.03 8.77
C ILE A 53 5.76 -0.47 8.47
N SER A 54 6.34 -0.83 7.34
CA SER A 54 6.42 -2.23 6.89
C SER A 54 7.62 -2.99 7.46
N THR A 55 8.39 -2.37 8.33
CA THR A 55 9.57 -2.97 8.99
C THR A 55 10.68 -3.42 8.04
N ILE A 56 10.71 -2.88 6.80
CA ILE A 56 11.81 -3.06 5.86
C ILE A 56 13.03 -2.24 6.31
N ASP A 57 12.77 -1.06 6.91
CA ASP A 57 13.81 -0.22 7.47
C ASP A 57 13.46 0.16 8.91
N LYS A 58 14.47 0.32 9.75
CA LYS A 58 14.29 0.71 11.14
C LYS A 58 14.41 2.24 11.27
N PRO A 59 13.46 2.92 11.94
CA PRO A 59 13.57 4.35 12.18
C PRO A 59 14.75 4.67 13.12
N THR A 60 15.21 5.92 13.10
CA THR A 60 16.24 6.43 14.00
C THR A 60 15.67 6.68 15.39
N SER A 61 14.44 7.20 15.46
CA SER A 61 13.71 7.41 16.72
C SER A 61 12.20 7.50 16.45
N GLY A 62 11.40 7.53 17.52
CA GLY A 62 9.95 7.54 17.48
C GLY A 62 9.34 6.17 17.68
N GLU A 63 8.01 6.09 17.61
CA GLU A 63 7.24 4.87 17.86
C GLU A 63 6.34 4.55 16.67
N ILE A 64 6.18 3.26 16.39
CA ILE A 64 5.19 2.73 15.43
C ILE A 64 4.45 1.58 16.11
N ARG A 65 3.13 1.68 16.14
CA ARG A 65 2.23 0.64 16.64
C ARG A 65 1.23 0.24 15.56
N PHE A 66 1.06 -1.06 15.38
CA PHE A 66 0.00 -1.61 14.54
C PHE A 66 -0.94 -2.44 15.41
N GLU A 67 -2.15 -1.97 15.61
CA GLU A 67 -3.05 -2.49 16.64
C GLU A 67 -2.32 -2.50 18.00
N ASP A 68 -2.19 -3.65 18.64
CA ASP A 68 -1.48 -3.81 19.91
C ASP A 68 0.01 -4.19 19.74
N PHE A 69 0.50 -4.31 18.50
CA PHE A 69 1.86 -4.73 18.20
C PHE A 69 2.82 -3.53 18.13
N ASP A 70 3.84 -3.54 18.97
CA ASP A 70 4.93 -2.54 19.00
C ASP A 70 6.03 -2.94 18.01
N ILE A 71 6.10 -2.22 16.89
CA ILE A 71 7.05 -2.52 15.81
C ILE A 71 8.50 -2.22 16.23
N ILE A 72 8.71 -1.18 17.04
CA ILE A 72 10.06 -0.68 17.34
C ILE A 72 10.84 -1.61 18.26
N HIS A 73 10.15 -2.22 19.21
CA HIS A 73 10.76 -3.07 20.22
C HIS A 73 10.70 -4.56 19.90
N ALA A 74 10.04 -4.93 18.79
CA ALA A 74 9.91 -6.31 18.36
C ALA A 74 11.22 -6.91 17.84
N LYS A 75 11.40 -8.21 18.02
CA LYS A 75 12.54 -8.97 17.48
C LYS A 75 12.34 -9.27 16.00
N GLU A 76 13.43 -9.57 15.28
CA GLU A 76 13.39 -9.79 13.82
C GLU A 76 12.43 -10.92 13.39
N ASN A 77 12.34 -12.00 14.16
CA ASN A 77 11.38 -13.08 13.88
C ASN A 77 9.93 -12.62 14.07
N GLU A 78 9.65 -11.76 15.07
CA GLU A 78 8.32 -11.18 15.29
C GLU A 78 7.96 -10.18 14.19
N LEU A 79 8.94 -9.40 13.72
CA LEU A 79 8.80 -8.50 12.58
C LEU A 79 8.52 -9.26 11.27
N ALA A 80 9.21 -10.40 11.05
CA ALA A 80 8.96 -11.26 9.90
C ALA A 80 7.53 -11.83 9.92
N ASP A 81 7.08 -12.27 11.07
CA ASP A 81 5.71 -12.74 11.30
C ASP A 81 4.68 -11.62 11.11
N TYR A 82 4.98 -10.42 11.61
CA TYR A 82 4.13 -9.24 11.42
C TYR A 82 3.97 -8.91 9.93
N ARG A 83 5.08 -8.82 9.18
CA ARG A 83 5.03 -8.60 7.72
C ARG A 83 4.17 -9.64 7.02
N ALA A 84 4.45 -10.91 7.28
CA ALA A 84 3.77 -12.02 6.61
C ALA A 84 2.26 -12.08 6.88
N LYS A 85 1.81 -11.67 8.08
CA LYS A 85 0.40 -11.82 8.49
C LYS A 85 -0.44 -10.56 8.30
N ASN A 86 0.17 -9.39 8.26
CA ASN A 86 -0.56 -8.12 8.32
C ASN A 86 -0.38 -7.23 7.11
N ILE A 87 0.68 -7.39 6.32
CA ILE A 87 1.01 -6.46 5.25
C ILE A 87 1.04 -7.16 3.89
N SER A 88 0.36 -6.57 2.92
CA SER A 88 0.49 -6.90 1.51
C SER A 88 0.93 -5.68 0.71
N TYR A 89 1.64 -5.91 -0.38
CA TYR A 89 2.18 -4.86 -1.24
C TYR A 89 1.62 -4.92 -2.66
N ILE A 90 1.31 -3.74 -3.19
CA ILE A 90 1.05 -3.49 -4.61
C ILE A 90 2.12 -2.51 -5.09
N PHE A 91 3.07 -2.97 -5.89
CA PHE A 91 4.20 -2.19 -6.38
C PHE A 91 3.93 -1.60 -7.78
N GLN A 92 4.56 -0.49 -8.10
CA GLN A 92 4.57 0.11 -9.44
C GLN A 92 5.09 -0.88 -10.50
N ALA A 93 6.16 -1.62 -10.21
CA ALA A 93 6.77 -2.60 -11.11
C ALA A 93 6.11 -4.00 -11.04
N TYR A 94 4.91 -4.12 -10.42
CA TYR A 94 4.15 -5.36 -10.22
C TYR A 94 4.87 -6.41 -9.36
N ASN A 95 6.16 -6.58 -9.47
CA ASN A 95 7.01 -7.57 -8.78
C ASN A 95 6.43 -9.00 -8.84
N LEU A 96 5.95 -9.39 -10.02
CA LEU A 96 5.54 -10.77 -10.29
C LEU A 96 6.76 -11.64 -10.53
N VAL A 97 6.67 -12.90 -10.10
CA VAL A 97 7.70 -13.90 -10.38
C VAL A 97 7.50 -14.40 -11.79
N GLU A 98 8.43 -14.07 -12.70
CA GLU A 98 8.31 -14.31 -14.15
C GLU A 98 8.25 -15.79 -14.52
N THR A 99 8.80 -16.67 -13.69
CA THR A 99 8.82 -18.12 -13.88
C THR A 99 7.58 -18.85 -13.34
N LEU A 100 6.68 -18.12 -12.68
CA LEU A 100 5.42 -18.63 -12.16
C LEU A 100 4.25 -18.15 -13.01
N THR A 101 3.23 -18.98 -13.14
CA THR A 101 1.96 -18.62 -13.76
C THR A 101 1.23 -17.54 -12.96
N VAL A 102 0.18 -16.96 -13.51
CA VAL A 102 -0.73 -16.03 -12.81
C VAL A 102 -1.28 -16.67 -11.54
N TYR A 103 -1.78 -17.90 -11.64
CA TYR A 103 -2.32 -18.63 -10.48
C TYR A 103 -1.26 -18.82 -9.40
N GLU A 104 -0.08 -19.29 -9.77
CA GLU A 104 1.03 -19.51 -8.84
C GLU A 104 1.51 -18.22 -8.17
N ASN A 105 1.59 -17.10 -8.92
CA ASN A 105 1.87 -15.78 -8.35
C ASN A 105 0.83 -15.35 -7.31
N ILE A 106 -0.45 -15.60 -7.58
CA ILE A 106 -1.55 -15.23 -6.67
C ILE A 106 -1.49 -16.04 -5.39
N VAL A 107 -1.27 -17.36 -5.47
CA VAL A 107 -1.29 -18.23 -4.29
C VAL A 107 0.05 -18.27 -3.55
N LEU A 108 1.10 -17.64 -4.07
CA LEU A 108 2.45 -17.64 -3.49
C LEU A 108 2.48 -17.21 -2.01
N PRO A 109 1.76 -16.14 -1.57
CA PRO A 109 1.73 -15.75 -0.15
C PRO A 109 1.18 -16.86 0.75
N LEU A 110 0.16 -17.59 0.30
CA LEU A 110 -0.39 -18.73 1.05
C LEU A 110 0.64 -19.87 1.18
N GLN A 111 1.38 -20.14 0.11
CA GLN A 111 2.43 -21.17 0.10
C GLN A 111 3.57 -20.83 1.06
N ILE A 112 4.05 -19.57 1.02
CA ILE A 112 5.10 -19.07 1.92
C ILE A 112 4.67 -19.20 3.39
N GLN A 113 3.39 -18.94 3.69
CA GLN A 113 2.84 -19.06 5.03
C GLN A 113 2.46 -20.51 5.42
N GLY A 114 2.68 -21.50 4.56
CA GLY A 114 2.31 -22.90 4.80
C GLY A 114 0.79 -23.13 4.88
N LYS A 115 -0.02 -22.22 4.35
CA LYS A 115 -1.48 -22.32 4.33
C LYS A 115 -1.96 -23.34 3.30
N ASN A 116 -3.03 -24.07 3.61
CA ASN A 116 -3.60 -25.05 2.69
C ASN A 116 -4.42 -24.33 1.59
N ILE A 117 -3.90 -24.31 0.36
CA ILE A 117 -4.53 -23.64 -0.79
C ILE A 117 -5.95 -24.14 -1.05
N LYS A 118 -6.22 -25.46 -0.85
CA LYS A 118 -7.56 -26.02 -1.08
C LYS A 118 -8.63 -25.39 -0.18
N LYS A 119 -8.24 -24.94 1.02
CA LYS A 119 -9.17 -24.24 1.94
C LYS A 119 -9.46 -22.80 1.52
N HIS A 120 -8.69 -22.24 0.60
CA HIS A 120 -8.84 -20.88 0.10
C HIS A 120 -9.38 -20.85 -1.32
N GLN A 121 -9.80 -21.99 -1.89
CA GLN A 121 -10.22 -22.09 -3.28
C GLN A 121 -11.37 -21.14 -3.62
N ASP A 122 -12.39 -21.07 -2.78
CA ASP A 122 -13.54 -20.18 -2.99
C ASP A 122 -13.11 -18.70 -3.02
N LYS A 123 -12.20 -18.31 -2.12
CA LYS A 123 -11.64 -16.96 -2.11
C LYS A 123 -10.78 -16.67 -3.35
N ILE A 124 -9.99 -17.65 -3.79
CA ILE A 124 -9.19 -17.52 -5.02
C ILE A 124 -10.10 -17.25 -6.22
N GLU A 125 -11.15 -18.07 -6.38
CA GLU A 125 -12.11 -17.94 -7.49
C GLU A 125 -12.85 -16.58 -7.42
N GLU A 126 -13.29 -16.15 -6.24
CA GLU A 126 -13.91 -14.83 -6.03
C GLU A 126 -12.98 -13.69 -6.45
N ILE A 127 -11.70 -13.73 -6.06
CA ILE A 127 -10.72 -12.71 -6.42
C ILE A 127 -10.44 -12.72 -7.93
N LEU A 128 -10.27 -13.90 -8.54
CA LEU A 128 -10.05 -14.04 -9.97
C LEU A 128 -11.21 -13.47 -10.79
N ASP A 129 -12.44 -13.71 -10.35
CA ASP A 129 -13.66 -13.20 -10.99
C ASP A 129 -13.77 -11.68 -10.85
N LYS A 130 -13.68 -11.14 -9.62
CA LYS A 130 -13.74 -9.69 -9.34
C LYS A 130 -12.70 -8.90 -10.14
N LEU A 131 -11.51 -9.47 -10.33
CA LEU A 131 -10.43 -8.84 -11.08
C LEU A 131 -10.48 -9.13 -12.58
N ALA A 132 -11.45 -9.95 -13.05
CA ALA A 132 -11.61 -10.38 -14.44
C ALA A 132 -10.29 -10.95 -15.03
N ILE A 133 -9.62 -11.84 -14.28
CA ILE A 133 -8.37 -12.50 -14.66
C ILE A 133 -8.45 -14.03 -14.68
N GLN A 134 -9.66 -14.60 -14.54
CA GLN A 134 -9.89 -16.05 -14.54
C GLN A 134 -9.30 -16.76 -15.76
N ASN A 135 -9.46 -16.16 -16.93
CA ASN A 135 -8.95 -16.68 -18.21
C ASN A 135 -7.43 -16.52 -18.38
N LEU A 136 -6.74 -15.90 -17.42
CA LEU A 136 -5.30 -15.65 -17.46
C LEU A 136 -4.52 -16.58 -16.53
N LYS A 137 -5.17 -17.41 -15.73
CA LYS A 137 -4.57 -18.16 -14.61
C LYS A 137 -3.37 -19.02 -15.00
N ASP A 138 -3.37 -19.58 -16.24
CA ASP A 138 -2.32 -20.47 -16.74
C ASP A 138 -1.24 -19.71 -17.55
N LYS A 139 -1.36 -18.38 -17.71
CA LYS A 139 -0.38 -17.55 -18.42
C LYS A 139 0.76 -17.13 -17.50
N PHE A 140 1.89 -16.78 -18.12
CA PHE A 140 3.04 -16.20 -17.42
C PHE A 140 3.02 -14.67 -17.50
N PRO A 141 3.67 -13.94 -16.58
CA PRO A 141 3.67 -12.47 -16.54
C PRO A 141 4.08 -11.81 -17.86
N ASN A 142 5.04 -12.36 -18.59
CA ASN A 142 5.52 -11.85 -19.87
C ASN A 142 4.46 -11.92 -21.00
N GLN A 143 3.37 -12.70 -20.82
CA GLN A 143 2.25 -12.83 -21.76
C GLN A 143 1.12 -11.85 -21.46
N LEU A 144 1.26 -10.97 -20.45
CA LEU A 144 0.24 -10.09 -19.95
C LEU A 144 0.51 -8.63 -20.32
N SER A 145 -0.58 -7.87 -20.56
CA SER A 145 -0.48 -6.39 -20.61
C SER A 145 -0.15 -5.81 -19.24
N GLY A 146 0.30 -4.54 -19.19
CA GLY A 146 0.59 -3.85 -17.93
C GLY A 146 -0.60 -3.84 -16.96
N GLY A 147 -1.81 -3.52 -17.45
CA GLY A 147 -3.02 -3.55 -16.63
C GLY A 147 -3.42 -4.96 -16.16
N GLN A 148 -3.12 -6.01 -16.94
CA GLN A 148 -3.33 -7.39 -16.50
C GLN A 148 -2.33 -7.77 -15.40
N ARG A 149 -1.04 -7.43 -15.56
CA ARG A 149 -0.02 -7.64 -14.51
C ARG A 149 -0.39 -6.94 -13.21
N GLN A 150 -0.90 -5.71 -13.30
CA GLN A 150 -1.34 -4.97 -12.11
C GLN A 150 -2.51 -5.66 -11.39
N ARG A 151 -3.49 -6.16 -12.14
CA ARG A 151 -4.60 -6.93 -11.55
C ARG A 151 -4.13 -8.22 -10.89
N VAL A 152 -3.15 -8.92 -11.46
CA VAL A 152 -2.53 -10.10 -10.84
C VAL A 152 -1.79 -9.73 -9.55
N ALA A 153 -1.02 -8.63 -9.54
CA ALA A 153 -0.35 -8.13 -8.34
C ALA A 153 -1.37 -7.75 -7.24
N THR A 154 -2.49 -7.14 -7.63
CA THR A 154 -3.59 -6.83 -6.71
C THR A 154 -4.24 -8.11 -6.17
N ALA A 155 -4.49 -9.12 -7.01
CA ALA A 155 -5.02 -10.42 -6.58
C ALA A 155 -4.10 -11.07 -5.55
N ARG A 156 -2.78 -11.06 -5.80
CA ARG A 156 -1.77 -11.57 -4.87
C ARG A 156 -1.80 -10.84 -3.52
N ALA A 157 -2.05 -9.53 -3.53
CA ALA A 157 -2.12 -8.75 -2.30
C ALA A 157 -3.39 -9.03 -1.47
N LEU A 158 -4.46 -9.55 -2.09
CA LEU A 158 -5.75 -9.81 -1.44
C LEU A 158 -5.89 -11.21 -0.86
N ILE A 159 -5.03 -12.15 -1.30
CA ILE A 159 -5.28 -13.58 -1.06
C ILE A 159 -5.06 -14.01 0.39
N ASP A 160 -4.18 -13.38 1.13
CA ASP A 160 -3.70 -13.86 2.42
C ASP A 160 -4.37 -13.23 3.65
N ASP A 161 -5.49 -12.51 3.49
CA ASP A 161 -6.23 -11.83 4.56
C ASP A 161 -5.42 -10.75 5.30
N SER A 162 -4.46 -10.12 4.62
CA SER A 162 -3.71 -9.01 5.18
C SER A 162 -4.62 -7.88 5.65
N LYS A 163 -4.26 -7.27 6.78
CA LYS A 163 -5.04 -6.18 7.37
C LYS A 163 -4.71 -4.82 6.75
N LEU A 164 -3.55 -4.71 6.12
CA LEU A 164 -3.01 -3.49 5.53
C LEU A 164 -2.45 -3.77 4.15
N ILE A 165 -2.95 -3.06 3.15
CA ILE A 165 -2.36 -3.03 1.81
C ILE A 165 -1.56 -1.73 1.65
N ILE A 166 -0.30 -1.87 1.29
CA ILE A 166 0.58 -0.76 0.91
C ILE A 166 0.65 -0.74 -0.61
N ALA A 167 0.17 0.34 -1.21
CA ALA A 167 0.20 0.57 -2.65
C ALA A 167 1.19 1.72 -2.95
N ASP A 168 2.40 1.37 -3.40
CA ASP A 168 3.47 2.32 -3.69
C ASP A 168 3.48 2.64 -5.18
N GLU A 169 3.04 3.85 -5.54
CA GLU A 169 2.89 4.36 -6.92
C GLU A 169 2.20 3.36 -7.88
N PRO A 170 1.07 2.76 -7.49
CA PRO A 170 0.51 1.61 -8.21
C PRO A 170 0.03 1.94 -9.63
N THR A 171 -0.12 3.23 -9.95
CA THR A 171 -0.57 3.72 -11.26
C THR A 171 0.58 4.19 -12.15
N GLY A 172 1.81 4.27 -11.63
CA GLY A 172 2.94 4.92 -12.31
C GLY A 172 3.40 4.25 -13.62
N ALA A 173 3.04 2.97 -13.84
CA ALA A 173 3.34 2.24 -15.08
C ALA A 173 2.10 2.03 -15.99
N LEU A 174 0.97 2.70 -15.69
CA LEU A 174 -0.31 2.53 -16.39
C LEU A 174 -0.68 3.80 -17.17
N ASP A 175 -1.44 3.61 -18.26
CA ASP A 175 -2.15 4.72 -18.89
C ASP A 175 -3.33 5.20 -18.02
N SER A 176 -3.86 6.38 -18.33
CA SER A 176 -4.92 7.03 -17.53
C SER A 176 -6.17 6.14 -17.36
N ALA A 177 -6.59 5.41 -18.40
CA ALA A 177 -7.78 4.57 -18.34
C ALA A 177 -7.58 3.34 -17.45
N ASN A 178 -6.39 2.72 -17.49
CA ASN A 178 -6.06 1.60 -16.62
C ASN A 178 -5.78 2.06 -15.18
N SER A 179 -5.20 3.25 -15.00
CA SER A 179 -5.02 3.89 -13.69
C SER A 179 -6.36 4.11 -12.99
N GLU A 180 -7.34 4.69 -13.70
CA GLU A 180 -8.68 4.90 -13.15
C GLU A 180 -9.36 3.58 -12.76
N LYS A 181 -9.32 2.56 -13.62
CA LYS A 181 -9.87 1.23 -13.32
C LYS A 181 -9.24 0.61 -12.08
N LEU A 182 -7.92 0.74 -11.92
CA LEU A 182 -7.22 0.24 -10.74
C LEU A 182 -7.66 0.96 -9.48
N MET A 183 -7.77 2.29 -9.52
CA MET A 183 -8.15 3.08 -8.34
C MET A 183 -9.60 2.84 -7.92
N VAL A 184 -10.52 2.73 -8.88
CA VAL A 184 -11.91 2.30 -8.62
C VAL A 184 -11.93 0.93 -7.94
N LEU A 185 -11.17 -0.02 -8.48
CA LEU A 185 -11.05 -1.36 -7.93
C LEU A 185 -10.51 -1.36 -6.49
N LEU A 186 -9.45 -0.60 -6.21
CA LEU A 186 -8.91 -0.49 -4.84
C LEU A 186 -9.92 0.13 -3.87
N GLN A 187 -10.69 1.12 -4.32
CA GLN A 187 -11.78 1.70 -3.52
C GLN A 187 -12.90 0.70 -3.25
N GLU A 188 -13.30 -0.11 -4.24
CA GLU A 188 -14.29 -1.18 -4.07
C GLU A 188 -13.81 -2.25 -3.09
N ILE A 189 -12.56 -2.68 -3.21
CA ILE A 189 -11.91 -3.63 -2.31
C ILE A 189 -11.90 -3.09 -0.88
N ASN A 190 -11.45 -1.86 -0.68
CA ASN A 190 -11.46 -1.20 0.62
C ASN A 190 -12.85 -1.22 1.26
N LYS A 191 -13.88 -0.84 0.50
CA LYS A 191 -15.28 -0.81 0.98
C LYS A 191 -15.86 -2.20 1.25
N SER A 192 -15.59 -3.18 0.35
CA SER A 192 -16.21 -4.51 0.41
C SER A 192 -15.57 -5.39 1.49
N PHE A 193 -14.25 -5.31 1.66
CA PHE A 193 -13.51 -6.15 2.61
C PHE A 193 -13.11 -5.43 3.89
N GLY A 194 -13.29 -4.11 3.98
CA GLY A 194 -12.87 -3.32 5.13
C GLY A 194 -11.35 -3.31 5.37
N ILE A 195 -10.56 -3.55 4.31
CA ILE A 195 -9.10 -3.60 4.38
C ILE A 195 -8.56 -2.17 4.39
N THR A 196 -7.62 -1.88 5.28
CA THR A 196 -6.92 -0.59 5.29
C THR A 196 -5.97 -0.50 4.11
N ILE A 197 -5.97 0.64 3.41
CA ILE A 197 -5.07 0.89 2.27
C ILE A 197 -4.23 2.15 2.53
N LEU A 198 -2.92 2.01 2.45
CA LEU A 198 -1.99 3.14 2.35
C LEU A 198 -1.55 3.28 0.90
N LEU A 199 -2.03 4.31 0.22
CA LEU A 199 -1.63 4.67 -1.13
C LEU A 199 -0.52 5.72 -1.06
N VAL A 200 0.65 5.42 -1.58
CA VAL A 200 1.67 6.43 -1.84
C VAL A 200 1.59 6.85 -3.29
N THR A 201 1.47 8.13 -3.54
CA THR A 201 1.42 8.68 -4.89
C THR A 201 1.80 10.17 -4.92
N HIS A 202 2.26 10.63 -6.06
CA HIS A 202 2.38 12.05 -6.37
C HIS A 202 1.24 12.54 -7.28
N ASP A 203 0.34 11.63 -7.71
CA ASP A 203 -0.76 11.93 -8.63
C ASP A 203 -2.06 12.25 -7.86
N PRO A 204 -2.55 13.51 -7.89
CA PRO A 204 -3.83 13.90 -7.31
C PRO A 204 -5.02 13.12 -7.88
N ALA A 205 -4.94 12.69 -9.16
CA ALA A 205 -6.01 11.91 -9.78
C ALA A 205 -6.12 10.50 -9.18
N ALA A 206 -5.04 9.92 -8.68
CA ALA A 206 -5.08 8.69 -7.90
C ALA A 206 -5.54 8.94 -6.45
N ALA A 207 -5.05 10.00 -5.81
CA ALA A 207 -5.37 10.32 -4.42
C ALA A 207 -6.87 10.63 -4.19
N LYS A 208 -7.60 11.13 -5.21
CA LYS A 208 -9.04 11.43 -5.10
C LYS A 208 -9.94 10.25 -4.71
N TYR A 209 -9.44 9.02 -4.84
CA TYR A 209 -10.18 7.80 -4.47
C TYR A 209 -10.06 7.43 -2.99
N SER A 210 -9.12 8.06 -2.27
CA SER A 210 -8.95 7.87 -0.84
C SER A 210 -10.05 8.55 -0.01
N SER A 211 -10.18 8.16 1.24
CA SER A 211 -11.05 8.82 2.23
C SER A 211 -10.36 9.98 2.94
N ARG A 212 -9.03 10.00 2.93
CA ARG A 212 -8.18 11.04 3.53
C ARG A 212 -6.85 11.12 2.79
N MET A 213 -6.26 12.30 2.73
CA MET A 213 -4.95 12.55 2.14
C MET A 213 -4.09 13.30 3.15
N VAL A 214 -2.83 12.85 3.30
CA VAL A 214 -1.78 13.61 4.00
C VAL A 214 -0.71 14.04 3.00
N LEU A 215 -0.23 15.27 3.13
CA LEU A 215 0.85 15.81 2.31
C LEU A 215 2.16 15.73 3.10
N LEU A 216 3.10 14.94 2.58
CA LEU A 216 4.46 14.83 3.11
C LEU A 216 5.41 15.69 2.28
N SER A 217 6.11 16.63 2.93
CA SER A 217 7.17 17.44 2.33
C SER A 217 8.35 17.56 3.27
N ASP A 218 9.56 17.38 2.73
CA ASP A 218 10.82 17.49 3.48
C ASP A 218 10.82 16.68 4.79
N GLY A 219 10.26 15.46 4.71
CA GLY A 219 10.18 14.54 5.83
C GLY A 219 9.14 14.86 6.90
N LYS A 220 8.23 15.83 6.65
CA LYS A 220 7.18 16.25 7.61
C LYS A 220 5.79 16.16 6.99
N ILE A 221 4.79 15.88 7.80
CA ILE A 221 3.39 16.03 7.38
C ILE A 221 3.05 17.53 7.45
N MET A 222 2.73 18.10 6.28
CA MET A 222 2.43 19.52 6.10
C MET A 222 0.93 19.78 6.09
N ASP A 223 0.13 18.80 5.66
CA ASP A 223 -1.32 18.93 5.59
C ASP A 223 -2.00 17.57 5.77
N ASP A 224 -3.26 17.61 6.20
CA ASP A 224 -4.09 16.46 6.49
C ASP A 224 -5.53 16.80 6.11
N LEU A 225 -6.00 16.21 5.01
CA LEU A 225 -7.27 16.53 4.38
C LEU A 225 -8.21 15.34 4.38
N GLU A 226 -9.29 15.43 5.15
CA GLU A 226 -10.39 14.47 5.10
C GLU A 226 -11.32 14.76 3.92
N ARG A 227 -11.74 13.70 3.25
CA ARG A 227 -12.67 13.82 2.12
C ARG A 227 -14.09 14.19 2.54
N ASN A 228 -14.52 13.72 3.71
CA ASN A 228 -15.90 13.91 4.21
C ASN A 228 -16.97 13.53 3.16
N SER A 229 -17.91 14.41 2.88
CA SER A 229 -19.00 14.22 1.91
C SER A 229 -18.68 14.72 0.49
N LEU A 230 -17.42 15.10 0.20
CA LEU A 230 -17.05 15.62 -1.12
C LEU A 230 -17.14 14.55 -2.21
N SER A 231 -17.60 14.94 -3.40
CA SER A 231 -17.49 14.11 -4.60
C SER A 231 -16.03 13.91 -5.00
N ASN A 232 -15.75 12.98 -5.91
CA ASN A 232 -14.39 12.78 -6.43
C ASN A 232 -13.83 14.06 -7.04
N GLU A 233 -14.66 14.82 -7.78
CA GLU A 233 -14.25 16.04 -8.46
C GLU A 233 -13.98 17.17 -7.47
N GLN A 234 -14.84 17.34 -6.47
CA GLN A 234 -14.64 18.34 -5.41
C GLN A 234 -13.40 18.02 -4.58
N TYR A 235 -13.22 16.76 -4.19
CA TYR A 235 -12.05 16.34 -3.43
C TYR A 235 -10.76 16.51 -4.22
N LEU A 236 -10.77 16.22 -5.53
CA LEU A 236 -9.65 16.47 -6.42
C LEU A 236 -9.26 17.96 -6.47
N GLN A 237 -10.23 18.88 -6.51
CA GLN A 237 -9.96 20.33 -6.49
C GLN A 237 -9.32 20.76 -5.16
N GLU A 238 -9.80 20.22 -4.04
CA GLU A 238 -9.21 20.48 -2.73
C GLU A 238 -7.76 19.96 -2.65
N ILE A 239 -7.50 18.75 -3.17
CA ILE A 239 -6.13 18.21 -3.25
C ILE A 239 -5.23 19.12 -4.08
N TYR A 240 -5.68 19.56 -5.27
CA TYR A 240 -4.90 20.48 -6.12
C TYR A 240 -4.59 21.81 -5.41
N SER A 241 -5.50 22.32 -4.61
CA SER A 241 -5.28 23.60 -3.90
C SER A 241 -4.17 23.52 -2.85
N ARG A 242 -3.88 22.30 -2.34
CA ARG A 242 -2.93 22.05 -1.25
C ARG A 242 -1.59 21.49 -1.72
N THR A 243 -1.53 21.00 -2.96
CA THR A 243 -0.31 20.38 -3.54
C THR A 243 0.44 21.29 -4.51
N ARG A 244 0.04 22.56 -4.64
CA ARG A 244 0.67 23.58 -5.48
C ARG A 244 1.79 24.32 -4.76
#